data_e7944e960a4e18ec42055260583aa4ed
#
_entry.id   e7944e960a4e18ec42055260583aa4ed
#
_cell.length_a   1.000
_cell.length_b   1.000
_cell.length_c   1.000
_cell.angle_alpha   90.00
_cell.angle_beta   90.00
_cell.angle_gamma   90.00
#
_symmetry.space_group_name_H-M   'P 1'
#
loop_
_entity.id
_entity.type
_entity.pdbx_description
1 polymer ?
#
loop_
_entity_poly.entity_id
_entity_poly.type
_entity_poly.pdbx_seq_one_letter_code
_entity_poly.pdbx_strand_id
1 'polypeptide(L)'
;MFDRLEDLLIRYEELMSELSEPDVANNPERFRKLMKEQSDLTPIVEAYKEYKQCKQNIEDSLAMLDEETDEEMKELAKEELNDSKARVEELEQKLKILLLPKDPNDDKNVIVEIRAGAGGDEAALFAAEIYRMYVHYAESRRWKVETMECEEIGIGGMKSVTFMITGQGAYSVMKYESGVHRVQRVPETESGGRIHTSTITVAVMPEAEEVDVQIDEKDIRIDVMRASGNGGQCVNTTDSAVRLTHYPTGIVIYSQTEKSQLQNKEKAFALLRAKLYDIECQKAHDAEAEARRSQIGTGDRSEKIHTYNFPQGRVTDHRINLTLYKLDKIMNGDIQEILDALIAADQAAKLAKMNEN
;
A
#
# COMPACT_ATOMS: atom_id res chain seq x y z
N MET A 1 -22.19 -13.13 -6.53
CA MET A 1 -21.29 -12.28 -7.35
C MET A 1 -22.08 -11.24 -8.14
N PHE A 2 -23.05 -11.65 -8.96
CA PHE A 2 -23.80 -10.73 -9.84
C PHE A 2 -24.67 -9.73 -9.08
N ASP A 3 -25.33 -10.13 -7.99
CA ASP A 3 -26.10 -9.19 -7.13
C ASP A 3 -25.20 -8.05 -6.62
N ARG A 4 -23.99 -8.40 -6.18
CA ARG A 4 -23.01 -7.39 -5.73
C ARG A 4 -22.55 -6.45 -6.86
N LEU A 5 -22.45 -6.94 -8.11
CA LEU A 5 -22.09 -6.10 -9.27
C LEU A 5 -23.22 -5.13 -9.62
N GLU A 6 -24.48 -5.56 -9.44
CA GLU A 6 -25.63 -4.68 -9.63
C GLU A 6 -25.67 -3.56 -8.57
N ASP A 7 -25.43 -3.91 -7.30
CA ASP A 7 -25.31 -2.90 -6.23
C ASP A 7 -24.19 -1.88 -6.51
N LEU A 8 -23.04 -2.34 -7.03
CA LEU A 8 -21.95 -1.45 -7.40
C LEU A 8 -22.28 -0.56 -8.60
N LEU A 9 -23.07 -1.04 -9.55
CA LEU A 9 -23.54 -0.22 -10.66
C LEU A 9 -24.48 0.89 -10.17
N ILE A 10 -25.44 0.56 -9.29
CA ILE A 10 -26.34 1.54 -8.68
C ILE A 10 -25.53 2.58 -7.90
N ARG A 11 -24.58 2.13 -7.08
CA ARG A 11 -23.71 3.02 -6.31
C ARG A 11 -22.90 3.96 -7.20
N TYR A 12 -22.40 3.46 -8.34
CA TYR A 12 -21.69 4.29 -9.31
C TYR A 12 -22.57 5.38 -9.92
N GLU A 13 -23.84 5.07 -10.23
CA GLU A 13 -24.80 6.05 -10.75
C GLU A 13 -25.14 7.11 -9.69
N GLU A 14 -25.31 6.72 -8.43
CA GLU A 14 -25.47 7.65 -7.30
C GLU A 14 -24.25 8.58 -7.16
N LEU A 15 -23.03 8.04 -7.23
CA LEU A 15 -21.79 8.82 -7.18
C LEU A 15 -21.71 9.86 -8.30
N MET A 16 -22.10 9.48 -9.52
CA MET A 16 -22.13 10.41 -10.65
C MET A 16 -23.13 11.53 -10.42
N SER A 17 -24.27 11.25 -9.80
CA SER A 17 -25.26 12.26 -9.41
C SER A 17 -24.72 13.16 -8.30
N GLU A 18 -24.14 12.57 -7.22
CA GLU A 18 -23.55 13.34 -6.10
C GLU A 18 -22.42 14.26 -6.58
N LEU A 19 -21.54 13.80 -7.48
CA LEU A 19 -20.45 14.59 -8.05
C LEU A 19 -20.94 15.78 -8.87
N SER A 20 -22.17 15.71 -9.39
CA SER A 20 -22.79 16.79 -10.16
C SER A 20 -23.43 17.87 -9.26
N GLU A 21 -23.51 17.64 -7.95
CA GLU A 21 -24.08 18.60 -7.00
C GLU A 21 -23.14 19.79 -6.75
N PRO A 22 -23.64 21.05 -6.79
CA PRO A 22 -22.81 22.22 -6.54
C PRO A 22 -22.14 22.26 -5.15
N ASP A 23 -22.79 21.67 -4.15
CA ASP A 23 -22.29 21.62 -2.78
C ASP A 23 -21.03 20.77 -2.63
N VAL A 24 -20.89 19.72 -3.45
CA VAL A 24 -19.72 18.84 -3.45
C VAL A 24 -18.50 19.56 -4.02
N ALA A 25 -18.69 20.40 -5.04
CA ALA A 25 -17.61 21.21 -5.62
C ALA A 25 -17.01 22.21 -4.62
N ASN A 26 -17.79 22.65 -3.63
CA ASN A 26 -17.35 23.58 -2.59
C ASN A 26 -16.62 22.90 -1.42
N ASN A 27 -16.62 21.55 -1.34
CA ASN A 27 -15.94 20.79 -0.30
C ASN A 27 -14.84 19.90 -0.90
N PRO A 28 -13.56 20.35 -0.90
CA PRO A 28 -12.46 19.63 -1.54
C PRO A 28 -12.21 18.22 -0.99
N GLU A 29 -12.45 17.99 0.31
CA GLU A 29 -12.26 16.68 0.93
C GLU A 29 -13.34 15.69 0.51
N ARG A 30 -14.61 16.11 0.53
CA ARG A 30 -15.74 15.31 0.06
C ARG A 30 -15.58 14.99 -1.43
N PHE A 31 -15.21 15.99 -2.23
CA PHE A 31 -14.95 15.82 -3.66
C PHE A 31 -13.85 14.77 -3.94
N ARG A 32 -12.71 14.84 -3.22
CA ARG A 32 -11.63 13.85 -3.36
C ARG A 32 -12.07 12.44 -3.02
N LYS A 33 -12.85 12.28 -1.94
CA LYS A 33 -13.36 10.95 -1.53
C LYS A 33 -14.27 10.35 -2.59
N LEU A 34 -15.23 11.13 -3.10
CA LEU A 34 -16.16 10.67 -4.14
C LEU A 34 -15.45 10.39 -5.46
N MET A 35 -14.51 11.23 -5.87
CA MET A 35 -13.68 11.00 -7.07
C MET A 35 -12.83 9.74 -6.96
N LYS A 36 -12.27 9.47 -5.78
CA LYS A 36 -11.51 8.23 -5.55
C LYS A 36 -12.43 7.01 -5.64
N GLU A 37 -13.59 7.03 -4.98
CA GLU A 37 -14.59 5.96 -5.04
C GLU A 37 -15.06 5.72 -6.47
N GLN A 38 -15.35 6.78 -7.23
CA GLN A 38 -15.71 6.70 -8.64
C GLN A 38 -14.59 6.06 -9.49
N SER A 39 -13.34 6.50 -9.31
CA SER A 39 -12.18 5.95 -10.02
C SER A 39 -11.99 4.46 -9.73
N ASP A 40 -12.22 4.03 -8.50
CA ASP A 40 -12.12 2.61 -8.10
C ASP A 40 -13.22 1.75 -8.70
N LEU A 41 -14.45 2.27 -8.82
CA LEU A 41 -15.61 1.56 -9.37
C LEU A 41 -15.65 1.54 -10.90
N THR A 42 -15.09 2.56 -11.57
CA THR A 42 -15.14 2.69 -13.03
C THR A 42 -14.73 1.42 -13.78
N PRO A 43 -13.56 0.78 -13.51
CA PRO A 43 -13.15 -0.41 -14.26
C PRO A 43 -14.06 -1.61 -14.02
N ILE A 44 -14.68 -1.70 -12.84
CA ILE A 44 -15.63 -2.77 -12.50
C ILE A 44 -16.93 -2.57 -13.27
N VAL A 45 -17.46 -1.34 -13.27
CA VAL A 45 -18.72 -0.98 -13.93
C VAL A 45 -18.60 -1.09 -15.44
N GLU A 46 -17.48 -0.65 -16.03
CA GLU A 46 -17.24 -0.79 -17.47
C GLU A 46 -17.19 -2.26 -17.89
N ALA A 47 -16.43 -3.10 -17.19
CA ALA A 47 -16.36 -4.52 -17.46
C ALA A 47 -17.72 -5.21 -17.27
N TYR A 48 -18.52 -4.79 -16.29
CA TYR A 48 -19.84 -5.35 -16.05
C TYR A 48 -20.86 -4.91 -17.10
N LYS A 49 -20.83 -3.67 -17.57
CA LYS A 49 -21.65 -3.20 -18.69
C LYS A 49 -21.33 -3.96 -19.98
N GLU A 50 -20.03 -4.16 -20.28
CA GLU A 50 -19.59 -4.96 -21.41
C GLU A 50 -20.08 -6.42 -21.29
N TYR A 51 -19.99 -7.01 -20.10
CA TYR A 51 -20.50 -8.35 -19.82
C TYR A 51 -22.01 -8.46 -20.08
N LYS A 52 -22.81 -7.50 -19.61
CA LYS A 52 -24.26 -7.46 -19.89
C LYS A 52 -24.55 -7.37 -21.39
N GLN A 53 -23.80 -6.52 -22.11
CA GLN A 53 -23.95 -6.38 -23.54
C GLN A 53 -23.61 -7.69 -24.28
N CYS A 54 -22.51 -8.35 -23.94
CA CYS A 54 -22.17 -9.65 -24.54
C CYS A 54 -23.22 -10.73 -24.24
N LYS A 55 -23.80 -10.72 -23.04
CA LYS A 55 -24.94 -11.63 -22.73
C LYS A 55 -26.17 -11.34 -23.57
N GLN A 56 -26.51 -10.07 -23.76
CA GLN A 56 -27.61 -9.68 -24.64
C GLN A 56 -27.35 -10.12 -26.09
N ASN A 57 -26.11 -9.88 -26.58
CA ASN A 57 -25.71 -10.32 -27.93
C ASN A 57 -25.84 -11.85 -28.10
N ILE A 58 -25.53 -12.63 -27.07
CA ILE A 58 -25.71 -14.08 -27.08
C ILE A 58 -27.20 -14.45 -27.23
N GLU A 59 -28.09 -13.80 -26.46
CA GLU A 59 -29.54 -14.03 -26.55
C GLU A 59 -30.08 -13.62 -27.92
N ASP A 60 -29.67 -12.47 -28.43
CA ASP A 60 -30.08 -11.95 -29.73
C ASP A 60 -29.59 -12.86 -30.91
N SER A 61 -28.33 -13.31 -30.81
CA SER A 61 -27.78 -14.25 -31.83
C SER A 61 -28.47 -15.61 -31.80
N LEU A 62 -28.84 -16.11 -30.60
CA LEU A 62 -29.61 -17.35 -30.49
C LEU A 62 -31.02 -17.22 -31.07
N ALA A 63 -31.72 -16.11 -30.81
CA ALA A 63 -33.04 -15.82 -31.35
C ALA A 63 -32.94 -15.70 -32.91
N MET A 64 -31.90 -15.05 -33.41
CA MET A 64 -31.65 -14.91 -34.84
C MET A 64 -31.40 -16.28 -35.53
N LEU A 65 -30.68 -17.18 -34.86
CA LEU A 65 -30.44 -18.55 -35.39
C LEU A 65 -31.70 -19.40 -35.45
N ASP A 66 -32.69 -19.15 -34.57
CA ASP A 66 -33.97 -19.89 -34.56
C ASP A 66 -34.96 -19.31 -35.59
N GLU A 67 -34.96 -18.00 -35.82
CA GLU A 67 -35.95 -17.32 -36.68
C GLU A 67 -35.52 -17.15 -38.13
N GLU A 68 -34.20 -17.03 -38.38
CA GLU A 68 -33.64 -16.72 -39.72
C GLU A 68 -33.61 -17.95 -40.62
N THR A 69 -33.85 -17.74 -41.91
CA THR A 69 -33.81 -18.80 -42.96
C THR A 69 -32.61 -18.68 -43.89
N ASP A 70 -31.96 -17.51 -43.91
CA ASP A 70 -30.79 -17.24 -44.71
C ASP A 70 -29.52 -17.84 -44.08
N GLU A 71 -28.82 -18.66 -44.87
CA GLU A 71 -27.59 -19.34 -44.41
C GLU A 71 -26.44 -18.39 -44.12
N GLU A 72 -26.29 -17.30 -44.89
CA GLU A 72 -25.23 -16.30 -44.62
C GLU A 72 -25.48 -15.55 -43.33
N MET A 73 -26.71 -15.19 -43.03
CA MET A 73 -27.10 -14.55 -41.78
C MET A 73 -26.92 -15.49 -40.57
N LYS A 74 -27.21 -16.79 -40.76
CA LYS A 74 -26.95 -17.80 -39.72
C LYS A 74 -25.46 -17.99 -39.43
N GLU A 75 -24.61 -17.88 -40.44
CA GLU A 75 -23.17 -18.03 -40.29
C GLU A 75 -22.60 -16.84 -39.52
N LEU A 76 -23.03 -15.62 -39.82
CA LEU A 76 -22.69 -14.41 -39.07
C LEU A 76 -23.18 -14.49 -37.61
N ALA A 77 -24.41 -14.91 -37.38
CA ALA A 77 -24.95 -15.07 -36.05
C ALA A 77 -24.19 -16.12 -35.22
N LYS A 78 -23.70 -17.19 -35.84
CA LYS A 78 -22.84 -18.20 -35.18
C LYS A 78 -21.47 -17.65 -34.80
N GLU A 79 -20.87 -16.84 -35.70
CA GLU A 79 -19.58 -16.20 -35.45
C GLU A 79 -19.70 -15.21 -34.28
N GLU A 80 -20.69 -14.32 -34.33
CA GLU A 80 -20.98 -13.38 -33.23
C GLU A 80 -21.30 -14.09 -31.89
N LEU A 81 -22.05 -15.21 -31.94
CA LEU A 81 -22.34 -16.03 -30.77
C LEU A 81 -21.07 -16.62 -30.14
N ASN A 82 -20.14 -17.12 -30.97
CA ASN A 82 -18.89 -17.69 -30.49
C ASN A 82 -17.97 -16.63 -29.88
N ASP A 83 -17.85 -15.48 -30.55
CA ASP A 83 -17.05 -14.35 -30.08
C ASP A 83 -17.61 -13.79 -28.73
N SER A 84 -18.93 -13.60 -28.67
CA SER A 84 -19.60 -13.14 -27.47
C SER A 84 -19.44 -14.13 -26.30
N LYS A 85 -19.51 -15.45 -26.55
CA LYS A 85 -19.26 -16.47 -25.52
C LYS A 85 -17.82 -16.44 -24.99
N ALA A 86 -16.84 -16.38 -25.89
CA ALA A 86 -15.43 -16.26 -25.49
C ALA A 86 -15.19 -15.00 -24.66
N ARG A 87 -15.80 -13.88 -25.10
CA ARG A 87 -15.68 -12.59 -24.40
C ARG A 87 -16.35 -12.61 -23.01
N VAL A 88 -17.48 -13.28 -22.85
CA VAL A 88 -18.14 -13.47 -21.55
C VAL A 88 -17.23 -14.22 -20.57
N GLU A 89 -16.56 -15.30 -21.02
CA GLU A 89 -15.62 -16.04 -20.16
C GLU A 89 -14.43 -15.18 -19.71
N GLU A 90 -13.85 -14.39 -20.62
CA GLU A 90 -12.78 -13.45 -20.29
C GLU A 90 -13.24 -12.39 -19.28
N LEU A 91 -14.43 -11.80 -19.50
CA LEU A 91 -14.99 -10.78 -18.63
C LEU A 91 -15.37 -11.33 -17.26
N GLU A 92 -15.84 -12.58 -17.17
CA GLU A 92 -16.09 -13.23 -15.87
C GLU A 92 -14.80 -13.38 -15.05
N GLN A 93 -13.71 -13.78 -15.68
CA GLN A 93 -12.41 -13.85 -15.00
C GLN A 93 -11.92 -12.47 -14.58
N LYS A 94 -12.02 -11.49 -15.49
CA LYS A 94 -11.65 -10.09 -15.19
C LYS A 94 -12.47 -9.52 -14.05
N LEU A 95 -13.78 -9.72 -14.02
CA LEU A 95 -14.66 -9.27 -12.95
C LEU A 95 -14.34 -9.93 -11.61
N LYS A 96 -14.02 -11.23 -11.59
CA LYS A 96 -13.56 -11.91 -10.37
C LYS A 96 -12.31 -11.26 -9.79
N ILE A 97 -11.35 -10.90 -10.65
CA ILE A 97 -10.11 -10.23 -10.22
C ILE A 97 -10.40 -8.80 -9.72
N LEU A 98 -11.24 -8.04 -10.43
CA LEU A 98 -11.60 -6.68 -10.05
C LEU A 98 -12.39 -6.59 -8.74
N LEU A 99 -13.13 -7.64 -8.38
CA LEU A 99 -13.86 -7.75 -7.12
C LEU A 99 -13.01 -8.19 -5.92
N LEU A 100 -11.74 -8.56 -6.15
CA LEU A 100 -10.84 -8.87 -5.04
C LEU A 100 -10.66 -7.63 -4.14
N PRO A 101 -10.58 -7.84 -2.82
CA PRO A 101 -10.34 -6.72 -1.92
C PRO A 101 -8.98 -6.08 -2.25
N LYS A 102 -9.02 -4.80 -2.61
CA LYS A 102 -7.82 -3.99 -2.81
C LYS A 102 -7.21 -3.66 -1.45
N ASP A 103 -5.90 -3.67 -1.37
CA ASP A 103 -5.19 -3.13 -0.21
C ASP A 103 -5.35 -1.59 -0.21
N PRO A 104 -5.84 -0.98 0.88
CA PRO A 104 -6.01 0.48 0.96
C PRO A 104 -4.70 1.26 0.75
N ASN A 105 -3.56 0.59 0.87
CA ASN A 105 -2.25 1.19 0.67
C ASN A 105 -1.75 1.11 -0.78
N ASP A 106 -2.43 0.38 -1.67
CA ASP A 106 -1.96 0.14 -3.04
C ASP A 106 -1.73 1.43 -3.86
N ASP A 107 -2.47 2.49 -3.56
CA ASP A 107 -2.32 3.81 -4.23
C ASP A 107 -1.23 4.70 -3.62
N LYS A 108 -0.66 4.30 -2.48
CA LYS A 108 0.33 5.11 -1.76
C LYS A 108 1.70 5.05 -2.42
N ASN A 109 2.52 6.07 -2.15
CA ASN A 109 3.95 6.00 -2.38
C ASN A 109 4.57 4.94 -1.48
N VAL A 110 5.78 4.52 -1.81
CA VAL A 110 6.44 3.43 -1.10
C VAL A 110 7.79 3.87 -0.55
N ILE A 111 8.05 3.50 0.68
CA ILE A 111 9.36 3.62 1.33
C ILE A 111 10.01 2.24 1.29
N VAL A 112 11.18 2.17 0.69
CA VAL A 112 11.98 0.94 0.60
C VAL A 112 13.23 1.10 1.45
N GLU A 113 13.46 0.14 2.32
CA GLU A 113 14.65 0.07 3.16
C GLU A 113 15.43 -1.21 2.83
N ILE A 114 16.69 -1.06 2.44
CA ILE A 114 17.59 -2.18 2.17
C ILE A 114 18.69 -2.17 3.23
N ARG A 115 18.92 -3.30 3.88
CA ARG A 115 19.99 -3.49 4.85
C ARG A 115 20.85 -4.68 4.50
N ALA A 116 22.16 -4.52 4.61
CA ALA A 116 23.10 -5.62 4.53
C ALA A 116 22.87 -6.60 5.69
N GLY A 117 22.75 -7.88 5.35
CA GLY A 117 22.55 -8.97 6.30
C GLY A 117 23.86 -9.78 6.49
N ALA A 118 23.76 -11.08 6.40
CA ALA A 118 24.91 -11.96 6.53
C ALA A 118 25.82 -11.90 5.30
N GLY A 119 27.11 -11.59 5.47
CA GLY A 119 28.09 -11.57 4.38
C GLY A 119 29.10 -10.42 4.43
N GLY A 120 28.99 -9.54 5.43
CA GLY A 120 29.92 -8.40 5.60
C GLY A 120 29.90 -7.45 4.40
N ASP A 121 31.08 -7.07 3.91
CA ASP A 121 31.24 -6.12 2.80
C ASP A 121 30.53 -6.57 1.51
N GLU A 122 30.51 -7.87 1.24
CA GLU A 122 29.81 -8.43 0.08
C GLU A 122 28.30 -8.20 0.15
N ALA A 123 27.70 -8.32 1.33
CA ALA A 123 26.28 -8.00 1.52
C ALA A 123 26.02 -6.51 1.27
N ALA A 124 26.94 -5.62 1.67
CA ALA A 124 26.80 -4.19 1.45
C ALA A 124 26.98 -3.81 -0.04
N LEU A 125 27.88 -4.46 -0.77
CA LEU A 125 27.99 -4.31 -2.22
C LEU A 125 26.72 -4.77 -2.94
N PHE A 126 26.19 -5.91 -2.54
CA PHE A 126 24.95 -6.43 -3.10
C PHE A 126 23.75 -5.52 -2.78
N ALA A 127 23.68 -4.92 -1.59
CA ALA A 127 22.67 -3.93 -1.25
C ALA A 127 22.68 -2.73 -2.20
N ALA A 128 23.87 -2.22 -2.54
CA ALA A 128 24.03 -1.14 -3.50
C ALA A 128 23.58 -1.54 -4.93
N GLU A 129 23.82 -2.79 -5.32
CA GLU A 129 23.36 -3.30 -6.62
C GLU A 129 21.85 -3.44 -6.68
N ILE A 130 21.20 -3.97 -5.64
CA ILE A 130 19.74 -4.08 -5.55
C ILE A 130 19.10 -2.69 -5.49
N TYR A 131 19.70 -1.73 -4.77
CA TYR A 131 19.25 -0.34 -4.81
C TYR A 131 19.24 0.20 -6.25
N ARG A 132 20.34 0.04 -7.00
CA ARG A 132 20.42 0.46 -8.41
C ARG A 132 19.38 -0.23 -9.29
N MET A 133 19.17 -1.52 -9.09
CA MET A 133 18.14 -2.29 -9.79
C MET A 133 16.75 -1.67 -9.60
N TYR A 134 16.38 -1.32 -8.37
CA TYR A 134 15.08 -0.68 -8.09
C TYR A 134 15.00 0.75 -8.64
N VAL A 135 16.09 1.51 -8.62
CA VAL A 135 16.15 2.85 -9.26
C VAL A 135 15.86 2.72 -10.76
N HIS A 136 16.56 1.84 -11.48
CA HIS A 136 16.34 1.62 -12.91
C HIS A 136 14.93 1.14 -13.21
N TYR A 137 14.38 0.25 -12.39
CA TYR A 137 12.99 -0.17 -12.53
C TYR A 137 12.01 1.00 -12.36
N ALA A 138 12.18 1.79 -11.31
CA ALA A 138 11.34 2.96 -11.04
C ALA A 138 11.42 4.00 -12.19
N GLU A 139 12.62 4.25 -12.72
CA GLU A 139 12.82 5.12 -13.88
C GLU A 139 12.09 4.60 -15.12
N SER A 140 12.13 3.29 -15.39
CA SER A 140 11.39 2.66 -16.49
C SER A 140 9.88 2.86 -16.38
N ARG A 141 9.37 2.94 -15.15
CA ARG A 141 7.96 3.20 -14.82
C ARG A 141 7.63 4.70 -14.73
N ARG A 142 8.62 5.58 -14.93
CA ARG A 142 8.53 7.04 -14.75
C ARG A 142 8.14 7.44 -13.32
N TRP A 143 8.53 6.65 -12.34
CA TRP A 143 8.41 6.97 -10.93
C TRP A 143 9.62 7.78 -10.47
N LYS A 144 9.40 8.68 -9.52
CA LYS A 144 10.48 9.46 -8.91
C LYS A 144 11.08 8.68 -7.75
N VAL A 145 12.40 8.62 -7.67
CA VAL A 145 13.14 8.05 -6.54
C VAL A 145 13.84 9.15 -5.79
N GLU A 146 13.71 9.12 -4.46
CA GLU A 146 14.36 10.07 -3.56
C GLU A 146 15.02 9.33 -2.40
N THR A 147 16.34 9.41 -2.30
CA THR A 147 17.09 8.80 -1.19
C THR A 147 16.89 9.63 0.07
N MET A 148 16.40 9.00 1.13
CA MET A 148 16.15 9.63 2.42
C MET A 148 17.38 9.50 3.34
N GLU A 149 17.94 8.29 3.41
CA GLU A 149 19.09 7.97 4.24
C GLU A 149 19.96 6.92 3.55
N CYS A 150 21.28 7.06 3.67
CA CYS A 150 22.24 6.10 3.12
C CYS A 150 23.47 6.01 4.02
N GLU A 151 23.81 4.79 4.45
CA GLU A 151 25.04 4.49 5.17
C GLU A 151 25.99 3.74 4.21
N GLU A 152 26.89 4.47 3.57
CA GLU A 152 27.86 3.91 2.64
C GLU A 152 29.09 3.34 3.35
N ILE A 153 29.70 2.31 2.74
CA ILE A 153 31.01 1.80 3.12
C ILE A 153 32.07 2.19 2.08
N GLY A 154 33.31 2.31 2.49
CA GLY A 154 34.41 2.89 1.67
C GLY A 154 34.72 2.19 0.35
N ILE A 155 34.08 1.05 0.03
CA ILE A 155 34.26 0.27 -1.20
C ILE A 155 33.08 0.41 -2.18
N GLY A 156 32.20 1.41 -1.99
CA GLY A 156 31.03 1.63 -2.83
C GLY A 156 29.83 0.75 -2.51
N GLY A 157 29.85 0.01 -1.40
CA GLY A 157 28.70 -0.73 -0.87
C GLY A 157 27.86 0.12 0.07
N MET A 158 26.65 -0.32 0.36
CA MET A 158 25.71 0.33 1.28
C MET A 158 25.36 -0.63 2.43
N LYS A 159 25.65 -0.23 3.67
CA LYS A 159 25.25 -1.00 4.84
C LYS A 159 23.76 -0.91 5.07
N SER A 160 23.21 0.28 4.85
CA SER A 160 21.77 0.53 4.79
C SER A 160 21.45 1.66 3.83
N VAL A 161 20.33 1.58 3.16
CA VAL A 161 19.75 2.66 2.35
C VAL A 161 18.25 2.66 2.48
N THR A 162 17.70 3.85 2.72
CA THR A 162 16.24 4.10 2.76
C THR A 162 15.91 5.13 1.69
N PHE A 163 14.95 4.82 0.85
CA PHE A 163 14.52 5.69 -0.23
C PHE A 163 13.03 5.61 -0.48
N MET A 164 12.46 6.70 -0.97
CA MET A 164 11.05 6.79 -1.35
C MET A 164 10.91 6.65 -2.86
N ILE A 165 9.93 5.86 -3.30
CA ILE A 165 9.48 5.80 -4.68
C ILE A 165 8.11 6.44 -4.76
N THR A 166 8.01 7.54 -5.50
CA THR A 166 6.76 8.29 -5.70
C THR A 166 6.22 8.00 -7.08
N GLY A 167 5.02 7.41 -7.13
CA GLY A 167 4.36 7.10 -8.40
C GLY A 167 3.07 6.33 -8.20
N GLN A 168 2.18 6.43 -9.17
CA GLN A 168 0.89 5.75 -9.10
C GLN A 168 1.07 4.23 -9.04
N GLY A 169 0.48 3.61 -8.00
CA GLY A 169 0.54 2.17 -7.78
C GLY A 169 1.93 1.64 -7.40
N ALA A 170 2.85 2.49 -6.95
CA ALA A 170 4.21 2.07 -6.61
C ALA A 170 4.20 1.01 -5.49
N TYR A 171 3.41 1.23 -4.42
CA TYR A 171 3.31 0.26 -3.34
C TYR A 171 2.67 -1.06 -3.79
N SER A 172 1.63 -1.01 -4.63
CA SER A 172 0.92 -2.22 -5.10
C SER A 172 1.83 -3.24 -5.80
N VAL A 173 2.91 -2.74 -6.40
CA VAL A 173 3.89 -3.55 -7.13
C VAL A 173 5.09 -3.88 -6.24
N MET A 174 5.67 -2.89 -5.58
CA MET A 174 6.90 -3.06 -4.80
C MET A 174 6.72 -3.88 -3.52
N LYS A 175 5.51 -3.95 -2.96
CA LYS A 175 5.23 -4.74 -1.75
C LYS A 175 5.65 -6.21 -1.84
N TYR A 176 5.72 -6.77 -3.04
CA TYR A 176 6.15 -8.14 -3.28
C TYR A 176 7.66 -8.35 -3.20
N GLU A 177 8.45 -7.27 -3.16
CA GLU A 177 9.91 -7.33 -3.02
C GLU A 177 10.38 -7.40 -1.55
N SER A 178 9.46 -7.29 -0.59
CA SER A 178 9.80 -7.35 0.83
C SER A 178 10.23 -8.75 1.27
N GLY A 179 11.37 -8.83 1.95
CA GLY A 179 11.91 -10.08 2.48
C GLY A 179 13.44 -10.18 2.39
N VAL A 180 13.95 -11.40 2.47
CA VAL A 180 15.39 -11.68 2.41
C VAL A 180 15.81 -12.03 0.98
N HIS A 181 16.74 -11.27 0.42
CA HIS A 181 17.36 -11.51 -0.88
C HIS A 181 18.73 -12.13 -0.69
N ARG A 182 19.00 -13.22 -1.37
CA ARG A 182 20.23 -13.99 -1.27
C ARG A 182 21.03 -13.93 -2.56
N VAL A 183 22.32 -13.63 -2.46
CA VAL A 183 23.25 -13.64 -3.57
C VAL A 183 24.23 -14.81 -3.43
N GLN A 184 24.54 -15.45 -4.54
CA GLN A 184 25.58 -16.49 -4.68
C GLN A 184 26.51 -16.10 -5.79
N ARG A 185 27.73 -15.66 -5.43
CA ARG A 185 28.83 -15.33 -6.36
C ARG A 185 30.17 -15.41 -5.66
N VAL A 186 31.23 -15.31 -6.44
CA VAL A 186 32.57 -15.06 -5.91
C VAL A 186 32.64 -13.58 -5.57
N PRO A 187 32.83 -13.20 -4.29
CA PRO A 187 32.93 -11.78 -3.91
C PRO A 187 34.14 -11.11 -4.56
N GLU A 188 34.02 -9.82 -4.87
CA GLU A 188 35.16 -9.02 -5.31
C GLU A 188 36.28 -8.94 -4.25
N THR A 189 35.91 -9.12 -3.00
CA THR A 189 36.81 -9.12 -1.83
C THR A 189 37.48 -10.48 -1.57
N GLU A 190 37.14 -11.53 -2.34
CA GLU A 190 37.64 -12.91 -2.15
C GLU A 190 38.80 -13.24 -3.09
N SER A 191 39.98 -13.51 -2.55
CA SER A 191 41.17 -13.86 -3.34
C SER A 191 41.22 -15.33 -3.77
N GLY A 192 40.46 -16.20 -3.12
CA GLY A 192 40.49 -17.68 -3.31
C GLY A 192 39.48 -18.21 -4.34
N GLY A 193 38.71 -17.35 -5.02
CA GLY A 193 37.75 -17.76 -6.04
C GLY A 193 36.58 -18.61 -5.54
N ARG A 194 36.31 -18.61 -4.23
CA ARG A 194 35.22 -19.38 -3.63
C ARG A 194 33.90 -18.67 -3.76
N ILE A 195 32.83 -19.43 -4.10
CA ILE A 195 31.46 -18.89 -4.11
C ILE A 195 31.00 -18.68 -2.68
N HIS A 196 30.66 -17.44 -2.34
CA HIS A 196 30.05 -17.10 -1.07
C HIS A 196 28.55 -16.89 -1.23
N THR A 197 27.84 -17.01 -0.10
CA THR A 197 26.42 -16.74 -0.01
C THR A 197 26.22 -15.59 0.97
N SER A 198 25.73 -14.47 0.46
CA SER A 198 25.43 -13.30 1.26
C SER A 198 23.94 -12.95 1.19
N THR A 199 23.44 -12.22 2.16
CA THR A 199 22.02 -11.84 2.24
C THR A 199 21.87 -10.35 2.52
N ILE A 200 20.80 -9.81 2.01
CA ILE A 200 20.27 -8.50 2.39
C ILE A 200 18.83 -8.65 2.78
N THR A 201 18.32 -7.70 3.53
CA THR A 201 16.89 -7.59 3.85
C THR A 201 16.32 -6.37 3.14
N VAL A 202 15.14 -6.54 2.56
CA VAL A 202 14.38 -5.48 1.92
C VAL A 202 13.06 -5.35 2.67
N ALA A 203 12.79 -4.18 3.26
CA ALA A 203 11.51 -3.83 3.82
C ALA A 203 10.81 -2.83 2.89
N VAL A 204 9.53 -3.08 2.64
CA VAL A 204 8.71 -2.25 1.75
C VAL A 204 7.48 -1.79 2.52
N MET A 205 7.40 -0.50 2.78
CA MET A 205 6.36 0.11 3.60
C MET A 205 5.60 1.17 2.80
N PRO A 206 4.28 1.30 3.00
CA PRO A 206 3.54 2.41 2.42
C PRO A 206 3.97 3.72 3.09
N GLU A 207 3.92 4.83 2.35
CA GLU A 207 4.10 6.16 2.94
C GLU A 207 3.07 6.38 4.06
N ALA A 208 3.55 6.79 5.24
CA ALA A 208 2.70 7.06 6.37
C ALA A 208 1.84 8.33 6.12
N GLU A 209 0.57 8.27 6.51
CA GLU A 209 -0.29 9.45 6.53
C GLU A 209 0.04 10.33 7.73
N GLU A 210 -0.17 11.64 7.59
CA GLU A 210 -0.06 12.54 8.73
C GLU A 210 -1.07 12.14 9.82
N VAL A 211 -0.58 12.07 11.06
CA VAL A 211 -1.42 11.74 12.21
C VAL A 211 -2.26 12.96 12.55
N ASP A 212 -3.57 12.88 12.30
CA ASP A 212 -4.51 13.92 12.71
C ASP A 212 -5.20 13.52 14.02
N VAL A 213 -5.11 14.38 15.03
CA VAL A 213 -5.71 14.17 16.34
C VAL A 213 -6.96 15.02 16.48
N GLN A 214 -8.11 14.39 16.32
CA GLN A 214 -9.40 15.01 16.62
C GLN A 214 -9.77 14.77 18.08
N ILE A 215 -10.09 15.84 18.79
CA ILE A 215 -10.51 15.79 20.20
C ILE A 215 -12.03 16.04 20.26
N ASP A 216 -12.79 15.04 20.67
CA ASP A 216 -14.22 15.22 20.92
C ASP A 216 -14.40 15.84 22.33
N GLU A 217 -15.14 16.94 22.41
CA GLU A 217 -15.43 17.61 23.66
C GLU A 217 -16.21 16.74 24.65
N LYS A 218 -16.94 15.73 24.17
CA LYS A 218 -17.67 14.77 25.01
C LYS A 218 -16.76 13.84 25.80
N ASP A 219 -15.55 13.62 25.32
CA ASP A 219 -14.54 12.76 25.95
C ASP A 219 -13.70 13.50 26.98
N ILE A 220 -14.02 14.79 27.22
CA ILE A 220 -13.25 15.64 28.12
C ILE A 220 -14.10 16.07 29.30
N ARG A 221 -13.56 15.88 30.49
CA ARG A 221 -14.07 16.50 31.72
C ARG A 221 -13.20 17.68 32.11
N ILE A 222 -13.83 18.82 32.36
CA ILE A 222 -13.18 20.07 32.78
C ILE A 222 -13.60 20.37 34.22
N ASP A 223 -12.65 20.32 35.15
CA ASP A 223 -12.84 20.73 36.53
C ASP A 223 -12.11 22.05 36.75
N VAL A 224 -12.81 23.03 37.33
CA VAL A 224 -12.25 24.33 37.66
C VAL A 224 -12.02 24.39 39.18
N MET A 225 -10.88 24.89 39.60
CA MET A 225 -10.51 24.95 40.99
C MET A 225 -9.61 26.17 41.30
N ARG A 226 -9.38 26.42 42.55
CA ARG A 226 -8.44 27.47 43.00
C ARG A 226 -7.01 27.05 42.70
N ALA A 227 -6.19 27.99 42.26
CA ALA A 227 -4.77 27.74 42.10
C ALA A 227 -4.09 27.48 43.43
N SER A 228 -3.16 26.52 43.49
CA SER A 228 -2.35 26.24 44.67
C SER A 228 -0.98 26.89 44.53
N GLY A 229 -0.49 27.56 45.58
CA GLY A 229 0.85 28.17 45.63
C GLY A 229 0.93 29.41 46.52
N ASN A 230 2.15 29.90 46.72
CA ASN A 230 2.40 31.15 47.45
C ASN A 230 1.88 32.35 46.62
N GLY A 231 0.74 32.91 46.98
CA GLY A 231 0.13 34.02 46.26
C GLY A 231 -0.76 34.90 47.11
N GLY A 232 -1.03 36.12 46.58
CA GLY A 232 -1.90 37.11 47.21
C GLY A 232 -3.40 36.82 47.01
N GLN A 233 -4.26 37.82 47.20
CA GLN A 233 -5.72 37.70 47.13
C GLN A 233 -6.26 37.01 45.88
N CYS A 234 -5.62 37.18 44.72
CA CYS A 234 -6.06 36.61 43.45
C CYS A 234 -5.99 35.05 43.42
N VAL A 235 -4.96 34.44 44.05
CA VAL A 235 -4.79 32.99 44.13
C VAL A 235 -5.80 32.33 45.06
N ASN A 236 -6.17 33.06 46.12
CA ASN A 236 -7.02 32.51 47.19
C ASN A 236 -8.54 32.74 46.95
N THR A 237 -8.92 33.64 46.05
CA THR A 237 -10.33 34.02 45.81
C THR A 237 -10.87 33.64 44.44
N THR A 238 -10.01 33.41 43.43
CA THR A 238 -10.44 33.17 42.06
C THR A 238 -10.19 31.74 41.64
N ASP A 239 -11.21 31.08 41.06
CA ASP A 239 -11.10 29.73 40.52
C ASP A 239 -10.46 29.80 39.12
N SER A 240 -9.15 30.02 39.08
CA SER A 240 -8.40 30.18 37.83
C SER A 240 -7.72 28.92 37.30
N ALA A 241 -7.50 27.92 38.16
CA ALA A 241 -6.87 26.66 37.77
C ALA A 241 -7.86 25.74 37.08
N VAL A 242 -7.40 25.07 36.05
CA VAL A 242 -8.18 24.14 35.20
C VAL A 242 -7.52 22.75 35.25
N ARG A 243 -8.32 21.74 35.55
CA ARG A 243 -7.96 20.34 35.43
C ARG A 243 -8.77 19.71 34.27
N LEU A 244 -8.08 19.19 33.30
CA LEU A 244 -8.63 18.54 32.14
C LEU A 244 -8.39 17.02 32.25
N THR A 245 -9.45 16.22 32.17
CA THR A 245 -9.35 14.76 32.20
C THR A 245 -9.93 14.22 30.88
N HIS A 246 -9.11 13.53 30.11
CA HIS A 246 -9.53 12.86 28.86
C HIS A 246 -9.88 11.41 29.20
N TYR A 247 -11.16 11.02 29.08
CA TYR A 247 -11.66 9.74 29.50
C TYR A 247 -11.06 8.54 28.76
N PRO A 248 -10.93 8.57 27.41
CA PRO A 248 -10.45 7.38 26.68
C PRO A 248 -9.01 6.99 27.00
N THR A 249 -8.14 7.98 27.27
CA THR A 249 -6.71 7.75 27.56
C THR A 249 -6.37 7.84 29.04
N GLY A 250 -7.29 8.34 29.87
CA GLY A 250 -7.02 8.60 31.29
C GLY A 250 -6.04 9.74 31.55
N ILE A 251 -5.66 10.51 30.54
CA ILE A 251 -4.73 11.64 30.70
C ILE A 251 -5.37 12.74 31.50
N VAL A 252 -4.66 13.18 32.56
CA VAL A 252 -5.04 14.32 33.36
C VAL A 252 -4.02 15.44 33.14
N ILE A 253 -4.51 16.63 32.81
CA ILE A 253 -3.71 17.84 32.63
C ILE A 253 -4.17 18.90 33.63
N TYR A 254 -3.21 19.51 34.27
CA TYR A 254 -3.43 20.56 35.23
C TYR A 254 -2.76 21.85 34.77
N SER A 255 -3.51 22.95 34.63
CA SER A 255 -3.00 24.27 34.23
C SER A 255 -3.43 25.32 35.23
N GLN A 256 -2.43 26.01 35.80
CA GLN A 256 -2.63 27.11 36.78
C GLN A 256 -1.63 28.25 36.63
N THR A 257 -0.94 28.30 35.48
CA THR A 257 0.16 29.25 35.27
C THR A 257 -0.31 30.66 34.98
N GLU A 258 -1.54 30.83 34.47
CA GLU A 258 -2.09 32.13 34.14
C GLU A 258 -3.12 32.60 35.20
N LYS A 259 -3.34 33.91 35.23
CA LYS A 259 -4.36 34.52 36.08
C LYS A 259 -5.78 34.34 35.59
N SER A 260 -5.93 34.06 34.30
CA SER A 260 -7.20 33.86 33.60
C SER A 260 -7.55 32.38 33.47
N GLN A 261 -8.74 32.00 33.89
CA GLN A 261 -9.30 30.65 33.69
C GLN A 261 -9.33 30.26 32.22
N LEU A 262 -9.71 31.19 31.35
CA LEU A 262 -9.81 30.96 29.90
C LEU A 262 -8.44 30.61 29.31
N GLN A 263 -7.39 31.36 29.67
CA GLN A 263 -6.02 31.10 29.22
C GLN A 263 -5.50 29.75 29.75
N ASN A 264 -5.82 29.40 30.99
CA ASN A 264 -5.46 28.07 31.56
C ASN A 264 -6.20 26.94 30.85
N LYS A 265 -7.47 27.15 30.44
CA LYS A 265 -8.24 26.19 29.64
C LYS A 265 -7.59 26.00 28.27
N GLU A 266 -7.28 27.06 27.54
CA GLU A 266 -6.62 27.00 26.23
C GLU A 266 -5.26 26.26 26.29
N LYS A 267 -4.43 26.60 27.32
CA LYS A 267 -3.16 25.90 27.56
C LYS A 267 -3.35 24.42 27.87
N ALA A 268 -4.35 24.07 28.66
CA ALA A 268 -4.65 22.68 28.99
C ALA A 268 -5.06 21.88 27.74
N PHE A 269 -5.88 22.48 26.85
CA PHE A 269 -6.24 21.87 25.58
C PHE A 269 -5.03 21.73 24.63
N ALA A 270 -4.17 22.74 24.55
CA ALA A 270 -2.95 22.66 23.74
C ALA A 270 -2.01 21.53 24.22
N LEU A 271 -1.84 21.41 25.56
CA LEU A 271 -1.06 20.32 26.16
C LEU A 271 -1.70 18.95 25.94
N LEU A 272 -3.05 18.86 25.98
CA LEU A 272 -3.75 17.61 25.69
C LEU A 272 -3.53 17.19 24.24
N ARG A 273 -3.68 18.14 23.27
CA ARG A 273 -3.40 17.86 21.86
C ARG A 273 -1.99 17.34 21.65
N ALA A 274 -0.99 18.00 22.23
CA ALA A 274 0.39 17.58 22.10
C ALA A 274 0.60 16.14 22.64
N LYS A 275 0.05 15.84 23.83
CA LYS A 275 0.19 14.49 24.40
C LYS A 275 -0.56 13.41 23.62
N LEU A 276 -1.74 13.71 23.10
CA LEU A 276 -2.49 12.76 22.27
C LEU A 276 -1.76 12.53 20.94
N TYR A 277 -1.23 13.60 20.34
CA TYR A 277 -0.41 13.50 19.15
C TYR A 277 0.82 12.61 19.36
N ASP A 278 1.56 12.80 20.47
CA ASP A 278 2.71 11.96 20.81
C ASP A 278 2.32 10.48 20.97
N ILE A 279 1.18 10.19 21.58
CA ILE A 279 0.68 8.82 21.76
C ILE A 279 0.31 8.19 20.41
N GLU A 280 -0.40 8.91 19.55
CA GLU A 280 -0.77 8.39 18.23
C GLU A 280 0.45 8.23 17.32
N CYS A 281 1.42 9.15 17.36
CA CYS A 281 2.70 9.00 16.68
C CYS A 281 3.47 7.77 17.18
N GLN A 282 3.49 7.53 18.49
CA GLN A 282 4.15 6.33 19.06
C GLN A 282 3.46 5.05 18.60
N LYS A 283 2.13 5.00 18.60
CA LYS A 283 1.37 3.83 18.12
C LYS A 283 1.63 3.57 16.63
N ALA A 284 1.62 4.62 15.81
CA ALA A 284 1.92 4.51 14.39
C ALA A 284 3.35 3.97 14.16
N HIS A 285 4.32 4.50 14.90
CA HIS A 285 5.71 4.05 14.84
C HIS A 285 5.88 2.60 15.30
N ASP A 286 5.20 2.18 16.38
CA ASP A 286 5.26 0.81 16.88
C ASP A 286 4.61 -0.17 15.89
N ALA A 287 3.48 0.20 15.27
CA ALA A 287 2.83 -0.58 14.22
C ALA A 287 3.72 -0.72 12.96
N GLU A 288 4.38 0.36 12.55
CA GLU A 288 5.34 0.34 11.45
C GLU A 288 6.55 -0.54 11.75
N ALA A 289 7.10 -0.45 12.98
CA ALA A 289 8.22 -1.28 13.42
C ALA A 289 7.85 -2.77 13.46
N GLU A 290 6.62 -3.11 13.85
CA GLU A 290 6.12 -4.48 13.86
C GLU A 290 5.91 -5.00 12.43
N ALA A 291 5.30 -4.21 11.54
CA ALA A 291 5.15 -4.52 10.13
C ALA A 291 6.51 -4.77 9.46
N ARG A 292 7.50 -3.91 9.72
CA ARG A 292 8.87 -4.09 9.24
C ARG A 292 9.49 -5.41 9.74
N ARG A 293 9.37 -5.73 11.03
CA ARG A 293 9.89 -6.99 11.60
C ARG A 293 9.26 -8.21 10.97
N SER A 294 7.95 -8.18 10.70
CA SER A 294 7.25 -9.30 10.08
C SER A 294 7.71 -9.56 8.64
N GLN A 295 8.13 -8.52 7.91
CA GLN A 295 8.62 -8.63 6.54
C GLN A 295 10.03 -9.21 6.43
N ILE A 296 10.94 -8.78 7.31
CA ILE A 296 12.38 -9.12 7.20
C ILE A 296 12.80 -10.32 8.04
N GLY A 297 11.93 -10.83 8.91
CA GLY A 297 12.24 -11.96 9.79
C GLY A 297 13.54 -11.76 10.56
N THR A 298 14.40 -12.78 10.60
CA THR A 298 15.74 -12.74 11.21
C THR A 298 16.84 -12.32 10.23
N GLY A 299 16.55 -12.23 8.92
CA GLY A 299 17.54 -11.98 7.86
C GLY A 299 18.47 -13.20 7.61
N ASP A 300 18.13 -14.38 8.11
CA ASP A 300 18.90 -15.59 7.91
C ASP A 300 18.84 -16.05 6.44
N ARG A 301 19.90 -16.74 6.01
CA ARG A 301 20.02 -17.32 4.65
C ARG A 301 18.92 -18.33 4.32
N SER A 302 18.25 -18.89 5.31
CA SER A 302 17.14 -19.83 5.17
C SER A 302 15.84 -19.15 4.76
N GLU A 303 15.61 -17.89 5.17
CA GLU A 303 14.37 -17.13 4.97
C GLU A 303 14.25 -16.45 3.61
N LYS A 304 15.10 -16.82 2.66
CA LYS A 304 15.17 -16.22 1.33
C LYS A 304 13.85 -16.23 0.56
N ILE A 305 13.50 -15.09 0.00
CA ILE A 305 12.46 -14.99 -1.03
C ILE A 305 13.09 -15.11 -2.44
N HIS A 306 14.19 -14.43 -2.70
CA HIS A 306 14.92 -14.45 -3.96
C HIS A 306 16.32 -15.04 -3.80
N THR A 307 16.80 -15.73 -4.83
CA THR A 307 18.21 -16.12 -4.97
C THR A 307 18.75 -15.66 -6.31
N TYR A 308 19.77 -14.82 -6.25
CA TYR A 308 20.54 -14.32 -7.38
C TYR A 308 21.80 -15.17 -7.51
N ASN A 309 21.85 -16.06 -8.51
CA ASN A 309 22.96 -16.97 -8.74
C ASN A 309 23.77 -16.50 -9.95
N PHE A 310 24.88 -15.79 -9.69
CA PHE A 310 25.72 -15.22 -10.74
C PHE A 310 26.42 -16.28 -11.59
N PRO A 311 27.04 -17.36 -11.03
CA PRO A 311 27.64 -18.40 -11.82
C PRO A 311 26.71 -19.08 -12.82
N GLN A 312 25.41 -19.13 -12.51
CA GLN A 312 24.40 -19.74 -13.37
C GLN A 312 23.58 -18.71 -14.16
N GLY A 313 23.80 -17.41 -13.97
CA GLY A 313 23.09 -16.33 -14.67
C GLY A 313 21.58 -16.33 -14.42
N ARG A 314 21.12 -16.82 -13.23
CA ARG A 314 19.70 -16.99 -12.93
C ARG A 314 19.26 -16.31 -11.64
N VAL A 315 17.99 -15.90 -11.62
CA VAL A 315 17.26 -15.50 -10.42
C VAL A 315 16.13 -16.49 -10.16
N THR A 316 15.96 -16.88 -8.91
CA THR A 316 14.87 -17.78 -8.49
C THR A 316 14.05 -17.11 -7.40
N ASP A 317 12.75 -16.95 -7.61
CA ASP A 317 11.79 -16.66 -6.56
C ASP A 317 11.29 -17.96 -5.94
N HIS A 318 11.51 -18.11 -4.64
CA HIS A 318 11.19 -19.34 -3.92
C HIS A 318 9.74 -19.45 -3.47
N ARG A 319 8.99 -18.32 -3.48
CA ARG A 319 7.57 -18.30 -3.09
C ARG A 319 6.69 -18.97 -4.14
N ILE A 320 7.04 -18.78 -5.41
CA ILE A 320 6.29 -19.28 -6.58
C ILE A 320 7.10 -20.26 -7.42
N ASN A 321 8.31 -20.61 -6.98
CA ASN A 321 9.26 -21.48 -7.69
C ASN A 321 9.57 -21.02 -9.12
N LEU A 322 9.55 -19.73 -9.38
CA LEU A 322 9.90 -19.15 -10.67
C LEU A 322 11.41 -19.01 -10.80
N THR A 323 11.97 -19.49 -11.90
CA THR A 323 13.40 -19.34 -12.22
C THR A 323 13.58 -18.71 -13.59
N LEU A 324 14.30 -17.58 -13.65
CA LEU A 324 14.59 -16.83 -14.86
C LEU A 324 16.10 -16.80 -15.12
N TYR A 325 16.51 -17.15 -16.35
CA TYR A 325 17.93 -17.17 -16.77
C TYR A 325 18.33 -15.86 -17.49
N LYS A 326 18.00 -14.73 -16.88
CA LYS A 326 18.30 -13.38 -17.41
C LYS A 326 18.79 -12.44 -16.29
N LEU A 327 19.68 -12.95 -15.44
CA LEU A 327 20.19 -12.23 -14.27
C LEU A 327 20.65 -10.80 -14.59
N ASP A 328 21.47 -10.63 -15.66
CA ASP A 328 22.00 -9.31 -16.04
C ASP A 328 20.91 -8.28 -16.38
N LYS A 329 19.83 -8.73 -17.06
CA LYS A 329 18.70 -7.85 -17.35
C LYS A 329 17.94 -7.47 -16.08
N ILE A 330 17.74 -8.44 -15.19
CA ILE A 330 17.07 -8.24 -13.90
C ILE A 330 17.86 -7.24 -13.06
N MET A 331 19.19 -7.39 -12.95
CA MET A 331 20.05 -6.45 -12.21
C MET A 331 20.05 -5.03 -12.82
N ASN A 332 19.69 -4.90 -14.10
CA ASN A 332 19.48 -3.63 -14.78
C ASN A 332 18.04 -3.11 -14.73
N GLY A 333 17.19 -3.68 -13.87
CA GLY A 333 15.83 -3.20 -13.60
C GLY A 333 14.71 -3.92 -14.35
N ASP A 334 14.98 -4.98 -15.16
CA ASP A 334 13.94 -5.76 -15.84
C ASP A 334 13.34 -6.82 -14.90
N ILE A 335 12.64 -6.36 -13.85
CA ILE A 335 12.01 -7.22 -12.83
C ILE A 335 10.52 -7.45 -13.05
N GLN A 336 9.92 -6.83 -14.08
CA GLN A 336 8.47 -6.84 -14.30
C GLN A 336 7.88 -8.25 -14.38
N GLU A 337 8.54 -9.19 -15.06
CA GLU A 337 8.06 -10.56 -15.19
C GLU A 337 7.95 -11.30 -13.85
N ILE A 338 8.87 -11.02 -12.92
CA ILE A 338 8.82 -11.59 -11.56
C ILE A 338 7.62 -11.00 -10.81
N LEU A 339 7.45 -9.69 -10.87
CA LEU A 339 6.37 -8.97 -10.20
C LEU A 339 5.00 -9.39 -10.74
N ASP A 340 4.85 -9.51 -12.06
CA ASP A 340 3.59 -9.96 -12.68
C ASP A 340 3.23 -11.39 -12.23
N ALA A 341 4.21 -12.29 -12.16
CA ALA A 341 4.00 -13.65 -11.68
C ALA A 341 3.59 -13.68 -10.19
N LEU A 342 4.17 -12.81 -9.36
CA LEU A 342 3.81 -12.70 -7.94
C LEU A 342 2.42 -12.11 -7.75
N ILE A 343 2.06 -11.09 -8.52
CA ILE A 343 0.72 -10.49 -8.53
C ILE A 343 -0.31 -11.55 -8.93
N ALA A 344 -0.05 -12.31 -10.00
CA ALA A 344 -0.93 -13.37 -10.44
C ALA A 344 -1.11 -14.48 -9.39
N ALA A 345 -0.02 -14.87 -8.72
CA ALA A 345 -0.07 -15.86 -7.64
C ALA A 345 -0.88 -15.36 -6.42
N ASP A 346 -0.71 -14.10 -6.02
CA ASP A 346 -1.49 -13.49 -4.93
C ASP A 346 -2.98 -13.40 -5.28
N GLN A 347 -3.30 -12.98 -6.52
CA GLN A 347 -4.68 -12.94 -7.01
C GLN A 347 -5.30 -14.33 -7.01
N ALA A 348 -4.58 -15.36 -7.47
CA ALA A 348 -5.06 -16.73 -7.45
C ALA A 348 -5.32 -17.24 -6.02
N ALA A 349 -4.44 -16.93 -5.08
CA ALA A 349 -4.61 -17.28 -3.67
C ALA A 349 -5.82 -16.58 -3.04
N LYS A 350 -6.06 -15.31 -3.36
CA LYS A 350 -7.24 -14.55 -2.90
C LYS A 350 -8.53 -15.11 -3.49
N LEU A 351 -8.53 -15.46 -4.78
CA LEU A 351 -9.69 -16.09 -5.44
C LEU A 351 -10.03 -17.45 -4.82
N ALA A 352 -9.02 -18.28 -4.52
CA ALA A 352 -9.23 -19.56 -3.86
C ALA A 352 -9.92 -19.39 -2.50
N LYS A 353 -9.45 -18.44 -1.67
CA LYS A 353 -10.07 -18.11 -0.38
C LYS A 353 -11.50 -17.59 -0.49
N MET A 354 -11.82 -16.84 -1.55
CA MET A 354 -13.21 -16.36 -1.78
C MET A 354 -14.16 -17.50 -2.17
N ASN A 355 -13.66 -18.55 -2.81
CA ASN A 355 -14.48 -19.69 -3.21
C ASN A 355 -14.71 -20.69 -2.06
N GLU A 356 -13.92 -20.63 -0.97
CA GLU A 356 -14.05 -21.48 0.22
C GLU A 356 -15.04 -20.90 1.27
N ASN A 357 -15.39 -19.62 1.18
CA ASN A 357 -16.36 -18.93 2.02
C ASN A 357 -17.68 -18.72 1.28
#